data_083331f45fedcdb50eaead5338aa5d80
#
_entry.id   083331f45fedcdb50eaead5338aa5d80
#
_cell.length_a   1.000
_cell.length_b   1.000
_cell.length_c   1.000
_cell.angle_alpha   90.00
_cell.angle_beta   90.00
_cell.angle_gamma   90.00
#
_symmetry.space_group_name_H-M   'P 1'
#
loop_
_entity.id
_entity.type
_entity.pdbx_description
1 polymer ?
#
loop_
_entity_poly.entity_id
_entity_poly.type
_entity_poly.pdbx_seq_one_letter_code
_entity_poly.pdbx_strand_id
1 'polypeptide(L)' 'MTKENTIAELLERLNLEIQNPIDSVHKIVLKITIDNINKLLK' A
#
# COMPACT_ATOMS: atom_id res chain seq x y z
N MET A 1 0.24 -3.85 19.69
CA MET A 1 0.77 -4.02 18.35
C MET A 1 2.01 -3.17 18.12
N THR A 2 2.98 -3.70 17.42
CA THR A 2 4.19 -2.96 17.10
C THR A 2 3.98 -2.12 15.84
N LYS A 3 4.87 -1.14 15.64
CA LYS A 3 4.82 -0.32 14.43
C LYS A 3 5.01 -1.16 13.17
N GLU A 4 5.84 -2.19 13.25
CA GLU A 4 6.09 -3.09 12.13
C GLU A 4 4.82 -3.80 11.69
N ASN A 5 4.05 -4.30 12.65
CA ASN A 5 2.79 -4.96 12.34
C ASN A 5 1.80 -4.00 11.69
N THR A 6 1.77 -2.76 12.17
CA THR A 6 0.88 -1.75 11.62
C THR A 6 1.22 -1.45 10.15
N ILE A 7 2.50 -1.34 9.84
CA ILE A 7 2.95 -1.08 8.46
C ILE A 7 2.63 -2.28 7.57
N ALA A 8 2.87 -3.49 8.06
CA ALA A 8 2.57 -4.70 7.31
C ALA A 8 1.07 -4.81 6.99
N GLU A 9 0.23 -4.48 7.96
CA GLU A 9 -1.21 -4.50 7.75
C GLU A 9 -1.63 -3.46 6.72
N LEU A 10 -1.03 -2.28 6.77
CA LEU A 10 -1.33 -1.24 5.79
C LEU A 10 -0.94 -1.66 4.38
N LEU A 11 0.24 -2.23 4.23
CA LEU A 11 0.68 -2.73 2.93
C LEU A 11 -0.26 -3.80 2.38
N GLU A 12 -0.69 -4.70 3.24
CA GLU A 12 -1.61 -5.75 2.83
C GLU A 12 -2.92 -5.17 2.33
N ARG A 13 -3.46 -4.19 3.02
CA ARG A 13 -4.68 -3.50 2.60
C ARG A 13 -4.50 -2.82 1.25
N LEU A 14 -3.38 -2.11 1.09
CA LEU A 14 -3.11 -1.41 -0.16
C LEU A 14 -2.97 -2.39 -1.32
N ASN A 15 -2.34 -3.53 -1.09
CA ASN A 15 -2.22 -4.56 -2.10
C ASN A 15 -3.58 -5.12 -2.52
N LEU A 16 -4.47 -5.31 -1.56
CA LEU A 16 -5.82 -5.77 -1.86
C LEU A 16 -6.60 -4.74 -2.68
N GLU A 17 -6.45 -3.47 -2.33
CA GLU A 17 -7.14 -2.41 -3.05
C GLU A 17 -6.62 -2.26 -4.47
N ILE A 18 -5.32 -2.46 -4.68
CA ILE A 18 -4.75 -2.30 -6.02
C ILE A 18 -5.20 -3.42 -6.96
N GLN A 19 -5.57 -4.58 -6.40
CA GLN A 19 -6.10 -5.67 -7.19
C GLN A 19 -7.51 -5.38 -7.70
N ASN A 20 -8.22 -4.49 -7.01
CA ASN A 20 -9.60 -4.16 -7.36
C ASN A 20 -9.83 -2.66 -7.20
N PRO A 21 -9.13 -1.83 -7.98
CA PRO A 21 -9.19 -0.38 -7.83
C PRO A 21 -10.52 0.18 -8.32
N ILE A 22 -10.87 1.35 -7.77
CA ILE A 22 -12.10 2.04 -8.17
C ILE A 22 -11.98 2.56 -9.61
N ASP A 23 -10.81 3.14 -9.94
CA ASP A 23 -10.53 3.62 -11.28
C ASP A 23 -9.03 3.64 -11.54
N SER A 24 -8.64 4.08 -12.75
CA SER A 24 -7.22 4.09 -13.14
C SER A 24 -6.40 5.05 -12.30
N VAL A 25 -6.96 6.20 -11.97
CA VAL A 25 -6.24 7.19 -11.15
C VAL A 25 -6.00 6.64 -9.75
N HIS A 26 -7.01 5.99 -9.19
CA HIS A 26 -6.90 5.38 -7.87
C HIS A 26 -5.80 4.31 -7.85
N LYS A 27 -5.72 3.51 -8.91
CA LYS A 27 -4.70 2.49 -9.05
C LYS A 27 -3.30 3.09 -9.05
N ILE A 28 -3.11 4.18 -9.80
CA ILE A 28 -1.82 4.86 -9.87
C ILE A 28 -1.42 5.40 -8.50
N VAL A 29 -2.35 6.03 -7.80
CA VAL A 29 -2.09 6.57 -6.46
C VAL A 29 -1.70 5.46 -5.50
N LEU A 30 -2.42 4.34 -5.52
CA LEU A 30 -2.11 3.20 -4.67
C LEU A 30 -0.72 2.65 -4.95
N LYS A 31 -0.37 2.52 -6.22
CA LYS A 31 0.93 2.00 -6.61
C LYS A 31 2.06 2.89 -6.10
N ILE A 32 1.91 4.20 -6.24
CA ILE A 32 2.91 5.15 -5.75
C ILE A 32 3.03 5.06 -4.23
N THR A 33 1.91 4.97 -3.53
CA THR A 33 1.91 4.87 -2.08
C THR A 33 2.63 3.60 -1.62
N ILE A 34 2.33 2.47 -2.23
CA ILE A 34 2.99 1.21 -1.89
C ILE A 34 4.48 1.29 -2.13
N ASP A 35 4.89 1.87 -3.24
CA ASP A 35 6.30 2.02 -3.57
C ASP A 35 7.02 2.88 -2.53
N ASN A 36 6.40 3.98 -2.12
CA ASN A 36 6.98 4.85 -1.09
C ASN A 36 7.14 4.13 0.24
N ILE A 37 6.15 3.37 0.65
CA ILE A 37 6.22 2.62 1.90
C ILE A 37 7.35 1.58 1.83
N ASN A 38 7.47 0.89 0.70
CA ASN A 38 8.54 -0.09 0.52
C ASN A 38 9.92 0.55 0.61
N LYS A 39 10.08 1.75 0.09
CA LYS A 39 11.34 2.48 0.19
C LYS A 39 11.68 2.82 1.63
N LEU A 40 10.67 3.18 2.41
CA LEU A 40 10.88 3.51 3.82
C LEU A 40 11.29 2.28 4.64
N LEU A 41 10.86 1.10 4.21
CA LEU A 41 11.18 -0.13 4.92
C LEU A 41 12.57 -0.66 4.63
N LYS A 42 13.21 -0.19 3.59
CA LYS A 42 14.57 -0.66 3.25
C LYS A 42 15.67 0.04 4.04
#